data_58fd9813734abc5499815d7584ce8f15
#
_entry.id   58fd9813734abc5499815d7584ce8f15
#
_cell.length_a   1.000
_cell.length_b   1.000
_cell.length_c   1.000
_cell.angle_alpha   90.00
_cell.angle_beta   90.00
_cell.angle_gamma   90.00
#
_symmetry.space_group_name_H-M   'P 1'
#
loop_
_entity.id
_entity.type
_entity.pdbx_description
1 polymer ?
#
loop_
_entity_poly.entity_id
_entity_poly.type
_entity_poly.pdbx_seq_one_letter_code
_entity_poly.pdbx_strand_id
1 'polypeptide(L)'
;AHPECPASILDHADYVGSTSGILEFSKAMPGDTLIVATEPHIIHQMEKAMPEKNFIGAPGADGNCNCNICPYMALNTLEKIYLCLRDLTPRIEIDEELRLAAKKSLDRMIDMAAGTVGQGDLGARFGIA
;
A
#
# COMPACT_ATOMS: atom_id res chain seq x y z
N ALA A 1 7.42 4.65 8.30
CA ALA A 1 6.40 3.64 8.64
C ALA A 1 5.12 3.82 7.82
N HIS A 2 4.39 2.73 7.58
CA HIS A 2 3.04 2.80 6.99
C HIS A 2 2.00 3.15 8.07
N PRO A 3 0.95 3.94 7.76
CA PRO A 3 -0.07 4.33 8.75
C PRO A 3 -0.79 3.18 9.45
N GLU A 4 -0.78 1.98 8.88
CA GLU A 4 -1.37 0.77 9.48
C GLU A 4 -0.48 0.13 10.56
N CYS A 5 0.73 0.63 10.76
CA CYS A 5 1.59 0.15 11.84
C CYS A 5 1.00 0.50 13.21
N PRO A 6 1.30 -0.33 14.25
CA PRO A 6 0.92 -0.01 15.62
C PRO A 6 1.46 1.36 16.08
N ALA A 7 0.72 2.03 16.96
CA ALA A 7 1.12 3.34 17.50
C ALA A 7 2.54 3.34 18.07
N SER A 8 2.95 2.27 18.74
CA SER A 8 4.31 2.10 19.28
C SER A 8 5.43 2.15 18.22
N ILE A 9 5.11 1.91 16.95
CA ILE A 9 6.04 2.07 15.83
C ILE A 9 5.91 3.48 15.24
N LEU A 10 4.66 3.95 15.08
CA LEU A 10 4.39 5.27 14.50
C LEU A 10 4.99 6.40 15.34
N ASP A 11 4.96 6.27 16.66
CA ASP A 11 5.51 7.26 17.62
C ASP A 11 7.04 7.44 17.48
N HIS A 12 7.73 6.47 16.88
CA HIS A 12 9.18 6.50 16.65
C HIS A 12 9.57 6.72 15.19
N ALA A 13 8.60 6.86 14.30
CA ALA A 13 8.86 6.99 12.87
C ALA A 13 9.19 8.44 12.47
N ASP A 14 10.29 8.63 11.76
CA ASP A 14 10.65 9.93 11.15
C ASP A 14 9.68 10.33 10.03
N TYR A 15 9.03 9.35 9.42
CA TYR A 15 8.03 9.55 8.39
C TYR A 15 6.93 8.49 8.44
N VAL A 16 5.69 8.95 8.31
CA VAL A 16 4.51 8.08 8.20
C VAL A 16 3.78 8.40 6.90
N GLY A 17 3.60 7.41 6.05
CA GLY A 17 2.94 7.60 4.76
C GLY A 17 2.73 6.32 3.98
N SER A 18 2.19 6.46 2.77
CA SER A 18 2.01 5.33 1.86
C SER A 18 3.36 4.72 1.46
N THR A 19 3.33 3.49 0.97
CA THR A 19 4.52 2.77 0.48
C THR A 19 5.31 3.59 -0.55
N SER A 20 4.61 4.25 -1.50
CA SER A 20 5.24 5.15 -2.47
C SER A 20 5.81 6.40 -1.80
N GLY A 21 5.11 6.97 -0.81
CA GLY A 21 5.59 8.10 -0.02
C GLY A 21 6.86 7.77 0.76
N ILE A 22 6.93 6.56 1.35
CA ILE A 22 8.13 6.07 2.05
C ILE A 22 9.31 5.98 1.08
N LEU A 23 9.12 5.44 -0.12
CA LEU A 23 10.16 5.37 -1.14
C LEU A 23 10.68 6.76 -1.52
N GLU A 24 9.78 7.72 -1.80
CA GLU A 24 10.18 9.09 -2.16
C GLU A 24 10.87 9.82 -1.00
N PHE A 25 10.36 9.69 0.21
CA PHE A 25 10.98 10.26 1.40
C PHE A 25 12.39 9.71 1.62
N SER A 26 12.59 8.41 1.42
CA SER A 26 13.88 7.74 1.58
C SER A 26 14.97 8.26 0.64
N LYS A 27 14.58 8.76 -0.54
CA LYS A 27 15.53 9.40 -1.48
C LYS A 27 16.13 10.69 -0.93
N ALA A 28 15.32 11.46 -0.20
CA ALA A 28 15.74 12.76 0.35
C ALA A 28 16.39 12.65 1.74
N MET A 29 16.21 11.53 2.43
CA MET A 29 16.76 11.33 3.77
C MET A 29 18.29 11.26 3.76
N PRO A 30 18.97 12.04 4.61
CA PRO A 30 20.38 11.85 4.86
C PRO A 30 20.63 10.54 5.64
N GLY A 31 21.77 9.91 5.39
CA GLY A 31 22.16 8.66 6.07
C GLY A 31 22.07 7.45 5.17
N ASP A 32 22.85 6.44 5.56
CA ASP A 32 23.09 5.24 4.75
C ASP A 32 22.22 4.07 5.15
N THR A 33 21.53 4.13 6.30
CA THR A 33 20.70 3.04 6.82
C THR A 33 19.33 3.54 7.23
N LEU A 34 18.30 2.89 6.70
CA LEU A 34 16.90 3.19 7.02
C LEU A 34 16.18 1.93 7.49
N ILE A 35 15.38 2.07 8.54
CA ILE A 35 14.46 1.04 9.02
C ILE A 35 13.10 1.29 8.37
N VAL A 36 12.58 0.29 7.68
CA VAL A 36 11.36 0.39 6.87
C VAL A 36 10.27 -0.48 7.49
N ALA A 37 9.21 0.16 7.98
CA ALA A 37 8.06 -0.50 8.59
C ALA A 37 6.86 -0.43 7.63
N THR A 38 6.84 -1.30 6.64
CA THR A 38 5.76 -1.53 5.68
C THR A 38 5.89 -2.93 5.10
N GLU A 39 5.12 -3.25 4.08
CA GLU A 39 5.23 -4.52 3.37
C GLU A 39 6.65 -4.71 2.80
N PRO A 40 7.36 -5.80 3.17
CA PRO A 40 8.82 -5.90 2.97
C PRO A 40 9.26 -6.02 1.51
N HIS A 41 8.39 -6.40 0.58
CA HIS A 41 8.76 -6.51 -0.84
C HIS A 41 9.11 -5.15 -1.50
N ILE A 42 8.72 -4.02 -0.87
CA ILE A 42 9.14 -2.69 -1.32
C ILE A 42 10.64 -2.47 -1.15
N ILE A 43 11.28 -3.16 -0.19
CA ILE A 43 12.72 -3.03 0.09
C ILE A 43 13.52 -3.33 -1.18
N HIS A 44 13.15 -4.35 -1.93
CA HIS A 44 13.82 -4.65 -3.21
C HIS A 44 13.76 -3.47 -4.21
N GLN A 45 12.64 -2.75 -4.25
CA GLN A 45 12.54 -1.56 -5.11
C GLN A 45 13.37 -0.39 -4.56
N MET A 46 13.45 -0.25 -3.23
CA MET A 46 14.27 0.77 -2.57
C MET A 46 15.76 0.52 -2.81
N GLU A 47 16.24 -0.70 -2.64
CA GLU A 47 17.60 -1.12 -2.93
C GLU A 47 17.99 -0.87 -4.40
N LYS A 48 17.06 -1.17 -5.31
CA LYS A 48 17.26 -0.91 -6.74
C LYS A 48 17.33 0.58 -7.07
N ALA A 49 16.55 1.40 -6.38
CA ALA A 49 16.50 2.85 -6.59
C ALA A 49 17.65 3.59 -5.89
N MET A 50 18.18 3.03 -4.80
CA MET A 50 19.19 3.63 -3.92
C MET A 50 20.20 2.55 -3.48
N PRO A 51 21.03 2.02 -4.40
CA PRO A 51 21.95 0.92 -4.12
C PRO A 51 23.04 1.27 -3.10
N GLU A 52 23.25 2.55 -2.84
CA GLU A 52 24.18 3.07 -1.84
C GLU A 52 23.64 3.04 -0.41
N LYS A 53 22.32 2.79 -0.23
CA LYS A 53 21.66 2.76 1.08
C LYS A 53 21.39 1.33 1.54
N ASN A 54 21.39 1.15 2.84
CA ASN A 54 21.01 -0.11 3.49
C ASN A 54 19.60 -0.01 4.06
N PHE A 55 18.73 -0.94 3.67
CA PHE A 55 17.34 -0.98 4.11
C PHE A 55 17.11 -2.18 5.01
N ILE A 56 16.60 -1.94 6.21
CA ILE A 56 16.29 -2.95 7.20
C ILE A 56 14.77 -2.98 7.40
N GLY A 57 14.16 -4.13 7.13
CA GLY A 57 12.74 -4.32 7.44
C GLY A 57 12.53 -4.31 8.95
N ALA A 58 11.56 -3.54 9.43
CA ALA A 58 11.19 -3.57 10.84
C ALA A 58 10.71 -4.96 11.22
N PRO A 59 11.18 -5.53 12.35
CA PRO A 59 10.73 -6.84 12.82
C PRO A 59 9.25 -6.78 13.20
N GLY A 60 8.53 -7.87 12.96
CA GLY A 60 7.18 -8.04 13.46
C GLY A 60 7.15 -8.23 14.98
N ALA A 61 5.94 -8.28 15.56
CA ALA A 61 5.74 -8.41 17.00
C ALA A 61 6.36 -9.70 17.60
N ASP A 62 6.59 -10.70 16.77
CA ASP A 62 7.22 -11.98 17.12
C ASP A 62 8.75 -12.02 16.81
N GLY A 63 9.32 -10.89 16.42
CA GLY A 63 10.74 -10.78 16.04
C GLY A 63 11.07 -11.30 14.63
N ASN A 64 10.10 -11.82 13.89
CA ASN A 64 10.26 -12.25 12.52
C ASN A 64 9.78 -11.16 11.55
N CYS A 65 10.52 -10.90 10.47
CA CYS A 65 10.12 -9.95 9.42
C CYS A 65 8.83 -10.33 8.67
N ASN A 66 8.29 -11.51 8.92
CA ASN A 66 7.13 -12.06 8.21
C ASN A 66 5.78 -11.46 8.62
N CYS A 67 5.71 -10.73 9.74
CA CYS A 67 4.44 -10.16 10.21
C CYS A 67 3.83 -9.11 9.28
N ASN A 68 4.63 -8.52 8.42
CA ASN A 68 4.19 -7.50 7.47
C ASN A 68 3.89 -8.06 6.07
N ILE A 69 4.06 -9.38 5.88
CA ILE A 69 3.72 -10.04 4.61
C ILE A 69 2.24 -10.39 4.64
N CYS A 70 1.49 -9.85 3.70
CA CYS A 70 0.10 -10.24 3.53
C CYS A 70 0.02 -11.70 3.03
N PRO A 71 -0.52 -12.64 3.83
CA PRO A 71 -0.57 -14.04 3.45
C PRO A 71 -1.43 -14.27 2.20
N TYR A 72 -2.41 -13.42 1.96
CA TYR A 72 -3.26 -13.50 0.75
C TYR A 72 -2.52 -13.05 -0.51
N MET A 73 -1.69 -12.00 -0.44
CA MET A 73 -0.85 -11.61 -1.56
C MET A 73 0.22 -12.67 -1.87
N ALA A 74 0.75 -13.32 -0.85
CA ALA A 74 1.72 -14.40 -1.00
C ALA A 74 1.16 -15.64 -1.73
N LEU A 75 -0.16 -15.78 -1.84
CA LEU A 75 -0.80 -16.81 -2.66
C LEU A 75 -0.63 -16.59 -4.17
N ASN A 76 -0.30 -15.37 -4.59
CA ASN A 76 -0.06 -15.02 -5.99
C ASN A 76 1.41 -15.29 -6.34
N THR A 77 1.68 -16.51 -6.80
CA THR A 77 3.01 -16.90 -7.27
C THR A 77 3.22 -16.52 -8.73
N LEU A 78 4.47 -16.38 -9.15
CA LEU A 78 4.82 -16.11 -10.55
C LEU A 78 4.25 -17.17 -11.50
N GLU A 79 4.25 -18.44 -11.08
CA GLU A 79 3.65 -19.54 -11.84
C GLU A 79 2.14 -19.35 -12.02
N LYS A 80 1.41 -19.00 -10.95
CA LYS A 80 -0.04 -18.74 -11.03
C LYS A 80 -0.36 -17.56 -11.93
N ILE A 81 0.45 -16.50 -11.90
CA ILE A 81 0.30 -15.36 -12.79
C ILE A 81 0.51 -15.80 -14.25
N TYR A 82 1.57 -16.56 -14.52
CA TYR A 82 1.84 -17.10 -15.85
C TYR A 82 0.68 -17.97 -16.36
N LEU A 83 0.20 -18.92 -15.54
CA LEU A 83 -0.91 -19.79 -15.90
C LEU A 83 -2.20 -19.02 -16.14
N CYS A 84 -2.48 -18.03 -15.29
CA CYS A 84 -3.65 -17.15 -15.44
C CYS A 84 -3.61 -16.38 -16.77
N LEU A 85 -2.46 -15.82 -17.12
CA LEU A 85 -2.30 -15.08 -18.38
C LEU A 85 -2.35 -15.99 -19.61
N ARG A 86 -1.82 -17.20 -19.52
CA ARG A 86 -1.85 -18.18 -20.62
C ARG A 86 -3.25 -18.71 -20.89
N ASP A 87 -3.97 -19.08 -19.83
CA ASP A 87 -5.23 -19.81 -19.91
C ASP A 87 -6.46 -18.90 -19.72
N LEU A 88 -6.24 -17.63 -19.35
CA LEU A 88 -7.25 -16.64 -19.00
C LEU A 88 -8.22 -17.11 -17.91
N THR A 89 -7.68 -17.89 -16.94
CA THR A 89 -8.44 -18.49 -15.84
C THR A 89 -7.62 -18.41 -14.54
N PRO A 90 -8.26 -18.31 -13.34
CA PRO A 90 -9.70 -18.17 -13.15
C PRO A 90 -10.21 -16.78 -13.56
N ARG A 91 -11.38 -16.74 -14.15
CA ARG A 91 -12.09 -15.49 -14.40
C ARG A 91 -12.93 -15.14 -13.17
N ILE A 92 -12.77 -13.92 -12.67
CA ILE A 92 -13.58 -13.41 -11.58
C ILE A 92 -14.82 -12.76 -12.19
N GLU A 93 -15.98 -13.26 -11.79
CA GLU A 93 -17.27 -12.72 -12.19
C GLU A 93 -18.00 -12.21 -10.95
N ILE A 94 -18.58 -11.04 -11.07
CA ILE A 94 -19.37 -10.39 -10.02
C ILE A 94 -20.73 -10.10 -10.63
N ASP A 95 -21.80 -10.32 -9.84
CA ASP A 95 -23.13 -9.94 -10.22
C ASP A 95 -23.17 -8.48 -10.71
N GLU A 96 -23.87 -8.23 -11.83
CA GLU A 96 -23.80 -6.93 -12.52
C GLU A 96 -24.41 -5.81 -11.69
N GLU A 97 -25.48 -6.07 -10.93
CA GLU A 97 -26.08 -5.08 -10.06
C GLU A 97 -25.11 -4.69 -8.93
N LEU A 98 -24.47 -5.68 -8.30
CA LEU A 98 -23.46 -5.47 -7.28
C LEU A 98 -22.25 -4.73 -7.84
N ARG A 99 -21.78 -5.09 -9.05
CA ARG A 99 -20.66 -4.43 -9.72
C ARG A 99 -20.96 -2.95 -9.96
N LEU A 100 -22.14 -2.63 -10.47
CA LEU A 100 -22.57 -1.25 -10.73
C LEU A 100 -22.73 -0.45 -9.44
N ALA A 101 -23.25 -1.07 -8.38
CA ALA A 101 -23.35 -0.42 -7.08
C ALA A 101 -21.96 -0.10 -6.49
N ALA A 102 -21.03 -1.04 -6.51
CA ALA A 102 -19.67 -0.85 -6.04
C ALA A 102 -18.88 0.16 -6.87
N LYS A 103 -19.09 0.18 -8.20
CA LYS A 103 -18.44 1.13 -9.11
C LYS A 103 -18.68 2.60 -8.72
N LYS A 104 -19.86 2.94 -8.22
CA LYS A 104 -20.18 4.31 -7.79
C LYS A 104 -19.25 4.82 -6.69
N SER A 105 -18.86 3.95 -5.75
CA SER A 105 -17.93 4.28 -4.66
C SER A 105 -16.52 4.50 -5.19
N LEU A 106 -16.09 3.64 -6.12
CA LEU A 106 -14.78 3.73 -6.76
C LEU A 106 -14.65 4.98 -7.64
N ASP A 107 -15.65 5.26 -8.49
CA ASP A 107 -15.65 6.45 -9.32
C ASP A 107 -15.55 7.71 -8.45
N ARG A 108 -16.33 7.77 -7.36
CA ARG A 108 -16.28 8.90 -6.44
C ARG A 108 -14.91 9.06 -5.78
N MET A 109 -14.28 7.96 -5.36
CA MET A 109 -12.92 7.99 -4.79
C MET A 109 -11.91 8.56 -5.80
N ILE A 110 -11.99 8.13 -7.06
CA ILE A 110 -11.12 8.61 -8.14
C ILE A 110 -11.35 10.10 -8.40
N ASP A 111 -12.62 10.53 -8.49
CA ASP A 111 -12.99 11.94 -8.71
C ASP A 111 -12.47 12.83 -7.57
N MET A 112 -12.57 12.37 -6.33
CA MET A 112 -12.03 13.09 -5.18
C MET A 112 -10.49 13.19 -5.23
N ALA A 113 -9.82 12.11 -5.58
CA ALA A 113 -8.36 12.08 -5.73
C ALA A 113 -7.88 12.98 -6.88
N ALA A 114 -8.66 13.09 -7.95
CA ALA A 114 -8.40 13.99 -9.09
C ALA A 114 -8.76 15.46 -8.80
N GLY A 115 -9.35 15.78 -7.63
CA GLY A 115 -9.80 17.13 -7.27
C GLY A 115 -11.01 17.62 -8.04
N THR A 116 -11.73 16.72 -8.72
CA THR A 116 -12.94 17.05 -9.52
C THR A 116 -14.18 17.18 -8.65
N VAL A 117 -14.15 16.68 -7.42
CA VAL A 117 -15.21 16.83 -6.41
C VAL A 117 -14.69 17.71 -5.26
N GLY A 118 -15.27 18.89 -5.09
CA GLY A 118 -14.86 19.81 -4.03
C GLY A 118 -15.17 19.26 -2.62
N GLN A 119 -14.29 19.57 -1.67
CA GLN A 119 -14.44 19.16 -0.25
C GLN A 119 -15.75 19.69 0.38
N GLY A 120 -16.31 20.80 -0.13
CA GLY A 120 -17.57 21.38 0.37
C GLY A 120 -18.83 20.53 0.12
N ASP A 121 -18.79 19.60 -0.85
CA ASP A 121 -19.92 18.71 -1.13
C ASP A 121 -20.04 17.54 -0.14
N LEU A 122 -18.96 17.25 0.59
CA LEU A 122 -18.92 16.17 1.60
C LEU A 122 -19.63 16.55 2.90
N GLY A 123 -19.44 17.79 3.39
CA GLY A 123 -20.07 18.27 4.60
C GLY A 123 -21.59 18.35 4.48
N ALA A 124 -22.08 18.85 3.36
CA ALA A 124 -23.52 19.00 3.10
C ALA A 124 -24.27 17.67 2.95
N ARG A 125 -23.58 16.61 2.47
CA ARG A 125 -24.21 15.32 2.18
C ARG A 125 -24.20 14.34 3.34
N PHE A 126 -23.24 14.45 4.26
CA PHE A 126 -23.05 13.51 5.38
C PHE A 126 -23.24 14.15 6.75
N GLY A 127 -23.58 15.46 6.83
CA GLY A 127 -23.78 16.14 8.10
C GLY A 127 -22.55 16.17 9.00
N ILE A 128 -21.36 16.09 8.41
CA ILE A 128 -20.09 16.17 9.12
C ILE A 128 -19.68 17.64 9.11
N ALA A 129 -19.83 18.27 10.28
CA ALA A 129 -19.38 19.64 10.53
C ALA A 129 -17.87 19.66 10.82
#